data_89c18e8ae513bc2f6c245b2753b0bf42
#
_entry.id   89c18e8ae513bc2f6c245b2753b0bf42
#
_cell.length_a   1.000
_cell.length_b   1.000
_cell.length_c   1.000
_cell.angle_alpha   90.00
_cell.angle_beta   90.00
_cell.angle_gamma   90.00
#
_symmetry.space_group_name_H-M   'P 1'
#
loop_
_entity.id
_entity.type
_entity.pdbx_description
1 polymer ?
#
loop_
_entity_poly.entity_id
_entity_poly.type
_entity_poly.pdbx_seq_one_letter_code
_entity_poly.pdbx_strand_id
1 'polypeptide(L)'
;MCSPAHSVYNSYRRDNRNENPGRSARIHKCLRVTLPSVLFLTFATVWAAQQQQNQTTPQPPTEPSQALVATPTFYRDVLPILQQHCQSCHRAGEIGPMQLMSYAQTRPFARAIADSAAKREMPPWFADPGVGHFSNDPSLTQQEIDALVSWANAQAPAGDPHAAPPPRRWPEGWMIPQPDAIVRMPKPVALPAHGDIDYTYEIVPTGFTEDKWVRMSEIQPSSRANVHHAVVYVRPPNSNWLRHAPIGVPFTGADMTDQQDREDTRFTQADILLVYAPGSSPDNWPDGMAKFVPAGSDLVFQMHYMAHGHATTDQSSIGIIFAANPPQQRVLTLQLTNDRFVIPPGVDDYRVEVHGSLPNDTVLLSFFPHMHLRGKRFEYNILRPDKTAEPLLRVNYNFYWQLSYRLAQPLPLPAGTVLEAVARYDNSKNNPHNPDPGVAVRWGDQTYDEMMVGFFDVAVRADLDKPHYFIRTTNPPQQQR
;
A
#
# COMPACT_ATOMS: atom_id res chain seq x y z
N MET A 1 -13.16 11.09 29.26
CA MET A 1 -14.17 10.15 28.77
C MET A 1 -14.33 10.44 27.28
N CYS A 2 -13.53 9.80 26.45
CA CYS A 2 -13.64 9.90 24.99
C CYS A 2 -14.12 8.55 24.48
N SER A 3 -15.33 8.55 23.96
CA SER A 3 -15.97 7.44 23.27
C SER A 3 -15.25 7.19 21.93
N PRO A 4 -15.11 5.95 21.46
CA PRO A 4 -14.48 5.67 20.18
C PRO A 4 -15.39 6.14 19.05
N ALA A 5 -14.79 6.69 18.00
CA ALA A 5 -15.45 7.09 16.78
C ALA A 5 -16.08 5.85 16.10
N HIS A 6 -17.37 5.65 16.31
CA HIS A 6 -18.17 4.75 15.50
C HIS A 6 -18.62 5.45 14.23
N SER A 7 -18.26 4.83 13.14
CA SER A 7 -18.90 4.77 11.84
C SER A 7 -20.24 5.54 11.74
N VAL A 8 -20.23 6.63 10.99
CA VAL A 8 -21.45 7.27 10.46
C VAL A 8 -21.66 6.79 9.03
N TYR A 9 -22.24 5.61 8.91
CA TYR A 9 -22.89 5.17 7.66
C TYR A 9 -24.13 4.36 8.07
N ASN A 10 -25.24 5.06 8.27
CA ASN A 10 -26.56 4.42 8.26
C ASN A 10 -27.64 5.46 8.06
N SER A 11 -28.14 5.59 6.84
CA SER A 11 -29.54 5.97 6.59
C SER A 11 -29.88 5.86 5.10
N TYR A 12 -30.28 4.69 4.66
CA TYR A 12 -31.30 4.51 3.62
C TYR A 12 -32.00 3.19 3.87
N ARG A 13 -33.05 3.25 4.75
CA ARG A 13 -34.08 2.21 4.78
C ARG A 13 -35.11 2.55 3.71
N ARG A 14 -35.35 1.66 2.79
CA ARG A 14 -36.64 1.47 2.13
C ARG A 14 -37.22 0.13 2.55
N ASP A 15 -38.34 0.22 3.25
CA ASP A 15 -39.28 -0.88 3.53
C ASP A 15 -39.77 -1.49 2.20
N ASN A 16 -39.71 -2.80 2.09
CA ASN A 16 -40.73 -3.56 1.38
C ASN A 16 -40.83 -4.97 2.02
N ARG A 17 -42.00 -5.14 2.71
CA ARG A 17 -42.52 -6.45 3.14
C ARG A 17 -43.07 -7.18 1.92
N ASN A 18 -42.81 -8.49 1.83
CA ASN A 18 -43.84 -9.49 1.62
C ASN A 18 -43.27 -10.93 1.71
N GLU A 19 -43.74 -11.60 2.72
CA GLU A 19 -44.43 -12.92 2.80
C GLU A 19 -43.72 -14.19 2.23
N ASN A 20 -43.59 -15.10 3.18
CA ASN A 20 -43.37 -16.55 3.24
C ASN A 20 -44.51 -17.33 2.51
N PRO A 21 -44.57 -18.70 2.40
CA PRO A 21 -43.79 -19.76 3.05
C PRO A 21 -43.50 -21.03 2.18
N GLY A 22 -42.71 -21.98 2.72
CA GLY A 22 -42.90 -23.39 2.30
C GLY A 22 -41.72 -24.35 2.49
N ARG A 23 -41.68 -25.02 3.64
CA ARG A 23 -41.33 -26.43 3.94
C ARG A 23 -40.40 -27.24 2.98
N SER A 24 -39.35 -27.85 3.49
CA SER A 24 -39.36 -29.30 3.81
C SER A 24 -38.03 -29.78 4.36
N ALA A 25 -38.11 -30.53 5.44
CA ALA A 25 -37.03 -31.24 6.10
C ALA A 25 -36.65 -32.51 5.34
N ARG A 26 -35.37 -32.91 5.34
CA ARG A 26 -34.97 -34.33 5.30
C ARG A 26 -33.71 -34.56 6.12
N ILE A 27 -33.91 -35.48 7.06
CA ILE A 27 -32.95 -36.10 7.97
C ILE A 27 -32.23 -37.23 7.19
N HIS A 28 -30.91 -37.35 7.33
CA HIS A 28 -30.20 -38.62 7.17
C HIS A 28 -29.02 -38.72 8.12
N LYS A 29 -29.23 -39.47 9.10
CA LYS A 29 -28.64 -40.71 9.69
C LYS A 29 -27.11 -40.82 9.70
N CYS A 30 -26.64 -40.86 10.96
CA CYS A 30 -25.34 -41.38 11.40
C CYS A 30 -25.10 -42.83 10.98
N LEU A 31 -23.88 -43.13 10.61
CA LEU A 31 -23.39 -44.52 10.63
C LEU A 31 -22.10 -44.57 11.46
N ARG A 32 -22.18 -45.26 12.58
CA ARG A 32 -21.04 -45.70 13.41
C ARG A 32 -20.47 -46.97 12.82
N VAL A 33 -19.15 -47.06 12.74
CA VAL A 33 -18.47 -48.35 12.55
C VAL A 33 -17.46 -48.51 13.67
N THR A 34 -17.63 -49.66 14.35
CA THR A 34 -16.88 -50.16 15.52
C THR A 34 -15.64 -50.93 15.10
N LEU A 35 -14.62 -50.92 15.97
CA LEU A 35 -13.38 -51.70 15.95
C LEU A 35 -13.61 -53.21 16.02
N PRO A 36 -12.53 -54.02 15.76
CA PRO A 36 -12.17 -54.99 16.80
C PRO A 36 -10.68 -54.96 17.17
N SER A 37 -10.48 -55.21 18.48
CA SER A 37 -9.25 -55.48 19.18
C SER A 37 -8.67 -56.83 18.80
N VAL A 38 -7.34 -56.94 18.67
CA VAL A 38 -6.64 -58.25 18.73
C VAL A 38 -5.52 -58.18 19.77
N LEU A 39 -5.66 -59.09 20.70
CA LEU A 39 -4.80 -59.38 21.85
C LEU A 39 -3.68 -60.33 21.39
N PHE A 40 -2.42 -60.07 21.74
CA PHE A 40 -1.36 -61.11 21.80
C PHE A 40 -0.59 -61.02 23.12
N LEU A 41 -0.72 -62.13 23.84
CA LEU A 41 0.03 -62.51 25.06
C LEU A 41 1.20 -63.42 24.67
N THR A 42 2.19 -63.44 25.58
CA THR A 42 3.28 -64.43 25.89
C THR A 42 4.65 -63.99 25.40
N PHE A 43 5.75 -64.08 26.16
CA PHE A 43 6.24 -64.97 27.22
C PHE A 43 7.35 -64.27 28.04
N ALA A 44 7.38 -64.56 29.30
CA ALA A 44 8.44 -64.24 30.22
C ALA A 44 9.55 -65.31 30.18
N THR A 45 10.80 -64.95 30.33
CA THR A 45 11.82 -65.78 31.02
C THR A 45 12.85 -64.87 31.71
N VAL A 46 13.06 -65.24 32.92
CA VAL A 46 13.94 -64.81 34.00
C VAL A 46 15.41 -64.96 33.61
N TRP A 47 16.23 -63.93 33.90
CA TRP A 47 17.60 -64.14 34.35
C TRP A 47 18.00 -63.06 35.39
N ALA A 48 18.15 -63.53 36.64
CA ALA A 48 18.72 -62.76 37.73
C ALA A 48 20.24 -62.89 37.70
N ALA A 49 20.96 -61.80 37.70
CA ALA A 49 22.33 -61.77 38.14
C ALA A 49 22.59 -60.42 38.86
N GLN A 50 22.92 -60.56 40.05
CA GLN A 50 23.27 -59.65 41.12
C GLN A 50 24.49 -58.80 40.77
N GLN A 51 24.36 -57.44 40.82
CA GLN A 51 25.51 -56.59 41.27
C GLN A 51 24.97 -55.41 42.05
N GLN A 52 25.24 -55.42 43.35
CA GLN A 52 25.24 -54.24 44.22
C GLN A 52 26.35 -53.29 43.74
N GLN A 53 26.04 -52.02 43.56
CA GLN A 53 26.76 -50.90 44.20
C GLN A 53 26.44 -49.54 43.58
N ASN A 54 26.31 -48.58 44.45
CA ASN A 54 26.17 -47.11 44.23
C ASN A 54 24.79 -46.59 43.89
N GLN A 55 24.01 -46.41 44.94
CA GLN A 55 22.93 -45.43 44.94
C GLN A 55 23.53 -44.00 44.99
N THR A 56 23.80 -43.43 43.84
CA THR A 56 23.80 -41.99 43.68
C THR A 56 22.36 -41.61 43.30
N THR A 57 21.66 -40.99 44.20
CA THR A 57 20.37 -40.37 44.01
C THR A 57 20.45 -39.45 42.78
N PRO A 58 19.62 -39.65 41.69
CA PRO A 58 19.58 -38.68 40.61
C PRO A 58 19.00 -37.38 41.16
N GLN A 59 19.82 -36.33 41.15
CA GLN A 59 19.34 -34.97 41.35
C GLN A 59 18.32 -34.69 40.25
N PRO A 60 17.08 -34.20 40.56
CA PRO A 60 16.14 -33.87 39.56
C PRO A 60 16.79 -32.86 38.58
N PRO A 61 16.51 -32.98 37.26
CA PRO A 61 17.02 -32.02 36.29
C PRO A 61 16.59 -30.62 36.76
N THR A 62 17.57 -29.77 37.04
CA THR A 62 17.35 -28.34 37.24
C THR A 62 16.63 -27.85 36.01
N GLU A 63 15.35 -27.52 36.16
CA GLU A 63 14.63 -26.77 35.13
C GLU A 63 15.49 -25.57 34.74
N PRO A 64 15.66 -25.29 33.41
CA PRO A 64 16.36 -24.08 33.03
C PRO A 64 15.64 -22.92 33.70
N SER A 65 16.33 -22.24 34.61
CA SER A 65 15.84 -20.98 35.19
C SER A 65 15.33 -20.12 34.04
N GLN A 66 14.03 -19.96 33.94
CA GLN A 66 13.44 -18.94 33.06
C GLN A 66 14.01 -17.63 33.56
N ALA A 67 15.02 -17.13 32.84
CA ALA A 67 15.51 -15.77 33.06
C ALA A 67 14.27 -14.88 33.03
N LEU A 68 13.96 -14.23 34.14
CA LEU A 68 12.87 -13.28 34.24
C LEU A 68 13.10 -12.23 33.13
N VAL A 69 12.39 -12.35 32.02
CA VAL A 69 12.43 -11.35 30.95
C VAL A 69 12.02 -10.05 31.61
N ALA A 70 12.97 -9.13 31.74
CA ALA A 70 12.71 -7.86 32.39
C ALA A 70 11.58 -7.13 31.67
N THR A 71 10.59 -6.67 32.42
CA THR A 71 9.45 -5.92 31.87
C THR A 71 9.95 -4.78 30.98
N PRO A 72 9.47 -4.69 29.72
CA PRO A 72 9.84 -3.60 28.86
C PRO A 72 9.44 -2.24 29.43
N THR A 73 10.27 -1.23 29.19
CA THR A 73 10.04 0.15 29.63
C THR A 73 10.05 1.10 28.44
N PHE A 74 9.42 2.27 28.59
CA PHE A 74 9.31 3.21 27.48
C PHE A 74 10.68 3.66 26.95
N TYR A 75 11.54 4.18 27.81
CA TYR A 75 12.81 4.79 27.36
C TYR A 75 13.78 3.79 26.77
N ARG A 76 13.87 2.59 27.36
CA ARG A 76 14.83 1.57 26.92
C ARG A 76 14.35 0.77 25.71
N ASP A 77 13.06 0.37 25.70
CA ASP A 77 12.57 -0.67 24.77
C ASP A 77 11.57 -0.11 23.74
N VAL A 78 10.65 0.76 24.17
CA VAL A 78 9.54 1.24 23.32
C VAL A 78 9.95 2.43 22.46
N LEU A 79 10.65 3.40 23.04
CA LEU A 79 11.04 4.62 22.31
C LEU A 79 11.92 4.33 21.07
N PRO A 80 12.90 3.38 21.11
CA PRO A 80 13.63 2.99 19.90
C PRO A 80 12.71 2.49 18.78
N ILE A 81 11.73 1.63 19.12
CA ILE A 81 10.74 1.11 18.15
C ILE A 81 9.93 2.25 17.57
N LEU A 82 9.42 3.16 18.41
CA LEU A 82 8.64 4.30 17.94
C LEU A 82 9.45 5.23 17.02
N GLN A 83 10.71 5.48 17.37
CA GLN A 83 11.61 6.29 16.55
C GLN A 83 11.85 5.69 15.17
N GLN A 84 11.97 4.37 15.10
CA GLN A 84 12.26 3.67 13.85
C GLN A 84 11.03 3.51 12.96
N HIS A 85 9.87 3.16 13.53
CA HIS A 85 8.73 2.68 12.77
C HIS A 85 7.49 3.59 12.82
N CYS A 86 7.37 4.51 13.79
CA CYS A 86 6.11 5.21 14.04
C CYS A 86 6.23 6.73 13.89
N GLN A 87 7.32 7.34 14.36
CA GLN A 87 7.45 8.80 14.47
C GLN A 87 7.56 9.51 13.11
N SER A 88 7.83 8.79 12.02
CA SER A 88 7.77 9.37 10.67
C SER A 88 6.39 9.95 10.34
N CYS A 89 5.32 9.31 10.84
CA CYS A 89 3.93 9.72 10.65
C CYS A 89 3.30 10.30 11.92
N HIS A 90 3.70 9.81 13.11
CA HIS A 90 3.11 10.19 14.40
C HIS A 90 3.91 11.32 15.08
N ARG A 91 4.04 12.47 14.41
CA ARG A 91 4.65 13.71 14.90
C ARG A 91 3.85 14.93 14.44
N ALA A 92 4.18 16.09 14.97
CA ALA A 92 3.49 17.33 14.60
C ALA A 92 3.60 17.60 13.10
N GLY A 93 2.46 17.97 12.47
CA GLY A 93 2.39 18.31 11.04
C GLY A 93 2.32 17.12 10.09
N GLU A 94 2.33 15.89 10.60
CA GLU A 94 2.19 14.68 9.80
C GLU A 94 0.80 14.05 9.92
N ILE A 95 0.55 12.98 9.16
CA ILE A 95 -0.77 12.38 9.02
C ILE A 95 -1.27 11.66 10.27
N GLY A 96 -0.37 11.19 11.15
CA GLY A 96 -0.75 10.46 12.35
C GLY A 96 -1.61 11.32 13.30
N PRO A 97 -2.79 10.82 13.74
CA PRO A 97 -3.73 11.62 14.53
C PRO A 97 -3.25 11.93 15.96
N MET A 98 -2.21 11.20 16.44
CA MET A 98 -1.57 11.44 17.74
C MET A 98 -0.06 11.51 17.56
N GLN A 99 0.59 12.27 18.42
CA GLN A 99 2.04 12.34 18.47
C GLN A 99 2.61 11.26 19.39
N LEU A 100 3.67 10.57 18.96
CA LEU A 100 4.35 9.51 19.71
C LEU A 100 5.83 9.89 19.98
N MET A 101 6.07 11.18 20.29
CA MET A 101 7.41 11.73 20.43
C MET A 101 7.97 11.65 21.84
N SER A 102 7.11 11.56 22.86
CA SER A 102 7.50 11.52 24.27
C SER A 102 6.66 10.53 25.05
N TYR A 103 7.12 10.14 26.24
CA TYR A 103 6.37 9.27 27.16
C TYR A 103 4.98 9.82 27.46
N ALA A 104 4.88 11.11 27.77
CA ALA A 104 3.59 11.74 28.10
C ALA A 104 2.60 11.71 26.93
N GLN A 105 3.08 11.86 25.69
CA GLN A 105 2.26 11.77 24.48
C GLN A 105 1.88 10.34 24.14
N THR A 106 2.76 9.37 24.41
CA THR A 106 2.59 7.96 23.99
C THR A 106 1.79 7.13 24.99
N ARG A 107 2.02 7.31 26.30
CA ARG A 107 1.41 6.50 27.35
C ARG A 107 -0.11 6.39 27.26
N PRO A 108 -0.89 7.47 26.98
CA PRO A 108 -2.35 7.39 26.86
C PRO A 108 -2.83 6.42 25.77
N PHE A 109 -2.00 6.16 24.76
CA PHE A 109 -2.29 5.31 23.61
C PHE A 109 -1.66 3.91 23.69
N ALA A 110 -1.02 3.54 24.81
CA ALA A 110 -0.25 2.31 24.96
C ALA A 110 -1.02 1.05 24.51
N ARG A 111 -2.29 0.93 24.93
CA ARG A 111 -3.13 -0.21 24.52
C ARG A 111 -3.46 -0.19 23.03
N ALA A 112 -3.82 0.96 22.46
CA ALA A 112 -4.09 1.10 21.02
C ALA A 112 -2.85 0.78 20.18
N ILE A 113 -1.66 1.21 20.62
CA ILE A 113 -0.38 0.89 19.97
C ILE A 113 -0.15 -0.63 19.98
N ALA A 114 -0.34 -1.29 21.14
CA ALA A 114 -0.18 -2.73 21.26
C ALA A 114 -1.16 -3.50 20.40
N ASP A 115 -2.43 -3.11 20.38
CA ASP A 115 -3.49 -3.76 19.60
C ASP A 115 -3.23 -3.63 18.09
N SER A 116 -2.89 -2.42 17.61
CA SER A 116 -2.60 -2.19 16.19
C SER A 116 -1.30 -2.88 15.74
N ALA A 117 -0.28 -2.92 16.59
CA ALA A 117 0.97 -3.64 16.30
C ALA A 117 0.73 -5.16 16.25
N ALA A 118 -0.01 -5.72 17.22
CA ALA A 118 -0.33 -7.15 17.25
C ALA A 118 -1.16 -7.61 16.03
N LYS A 119 -2.05 -6.76 15.54
CA LYS A 119 -2.82 -7.00 14.32
C LYS A 119 -2.07 -6.69 13.03
N ARG A 120 -0.87 -6.14 13.11
CA ARG A 120 -0.08 -5.65 11.97
C ARG A 120 -0.81 -4.60 11.13
N GLU A 121 -1.66 -3.79 11.78
CA GLU A 121 -2.33 -2.65 11.16
C GLU A 121 -1.41 -1.43 11.10
N MET A 122 -0.47 -1.31 12.07
CA MET A 122 0.55 -0.26 12.15
C MET A 122 1.95 -0.84 12.46
N PRO A 123 2.97 -0.36 11.75
CA PRO A 123 2.94 0.53 10.58
C PRO A 123 2.17 -0.10 9.42
N PRO A 124 1.52 0.70 8.54
CA PRO A 124 0.81 0.14 7.39
C PRO A 124 1.80 -0.50 6.42
N TRP A 125 1.69 -1.81 6.26
CA TRP A 125 2.46 -2.59 5.30
C TRP A 125 1.74 -3.89 5.02
N PHE A 126 1.43 -4.15 3.75
CA PHE A 126 0.50 -5.21 3.38
C PHE A 126 1.12 -6.24 2.42
N ALA A 127 2.42 -6.11 2.10
CA ALA A 127 3.12 -7.12 1.33
C ALA A 127 3.21 -8.44 2.14
N ASP A 128 3.02 -9.56 1.43
CA ASP A 128 3.24 -10.90 1.99
C ASP A 128 4.73 -11.06 2.36
N PRO A 129 5.06 -11.32 3.63
CA PRO A 129 6.46 -11.41 4.07
C PRO A 129 7.26 -12.52 3.39
N GLY A 130 6.59 -13.47 2.75
CA GLY A 130 7.24 -14.55 1.97
C GLY A 130 7.52 -14.20 0.50
N VAL A 131 7.17 -12.99 0.04
CA VAL A 131 7.22 -12.63 -1.39
C VAL A 131 7.91 -11.28 -1.59
N GLY A 132 9.05 -11.31 -2.28
CA GLY A 132 9.85 -10.12 -2.54
C GLY A 132 10.62 -9.62 -1.31
N HIS A 133 11.52 -8.67 -1.53
CA HIS A 133 12.24 -7.94 -0.50
C HIS A 133 12.24 -6.45 -0.85
N PHE A 134 11.85 -5.61 0.10
CA PHE A 134 11.61 -4.20 -0.15
C PHE A 134 12.44 -3.32 0.76
N SER A 135 13.09 -2.29 0.21
CA SER A 135 13.96 -1.37 0.95
C SER A 135 13.18 -0.40 1.85
N ASN A 136 11.90 -0.23 1.59
CA ASN A 136 11.01 0.66 2.33
C ASN A 136 10.00 -0.10 3.22
N ASP A 137 10.30 -1.34 3.61
CA ASP A 137 9.48 -2.14 4.52
C ASP A 137 9.59 -1.57 5.96
N PRO A 138 8.51 -1.01 6.51
CA PRO A 138 8.47 -0.50 7.87
C PRO A 138 7.98 -1.53 8.89
N SER A 139 7.81 -2.80 8.52
CA SER A 139 7.22 -3.83 9.37
C SER A 139 7.95 -4.00 10.68
N LEU A 140 7.19 -4.28 11.73
CA LEU A 140 7.72 -4.69 13.02
C LEU A 140 8.12 -6.16 13.00
N THR A 141 9.25 -6.47 13.61
CA THR A 141 9.60 -7.84 13.96
C THR A 141 8.67 -8.38 15.05
N GLN A 142 8.57 -9.69 15.19
CA GLN A 142 7.75 -10.29 16.27
C GLN A 142 8.25 -9.86 17.65
N GLN A 143 9.56 -9.74 17.83
CA GLN A 143 10.16 -9.29 19.08
C GLN A 143 9.75 -7.85 19.45
N GLU A 144 9.68 -6.95 18.48
CA GLU A 144 9.21 -5.57 18.68
C GLU A 144 7.72 -5.52 19.02
N ILE A 145 6.90 -6.32 18.34
CA ILE A 145 5.47 -6.48 18.67
C ILE A 145 5.32 -6.97 20.11
N ASP A 146 6.03 -8.03 20.50
CA ASP A 146 5.97 -8.60 21.84
C ASP A 146 6.40 -7.59 22.91
N ALA A 147 7.40 -6.76 22.62
CA ALA A 147 7.86 -5.69 23.50
C ALA A 147 6.77 -4.63 23.71
N LEU A 148 6.12 -4.16 22.62
CA LEU A 148 5.02 -3.19 22.68
C LEU A 148 3.81 -3.74 23.46
N VAL A 149 3.43 -4.98 23.20
CA VAL A 149 2.31 -5.67 23.88
C VAL A 149 2.61 -5.87 25.37
N SER A 150 3.81 -6.35 25.70
CA SER A 150 4.23 -6.58 27.08
C SER A 150 4.32 -5.28 27.87
N TRP A 151 4.83 -4.21 27.25
CA TRP A 151 4.87 -2.88 27.84
C TRP A 151 3.48 -2.34 28.17
N ALA A 152 2.54 -2.43 27.23
CA ALA A 152 1.16 -1.97 27.44
C ALA A 152 0.48 -2.77 28.55
N ASN A 153 0.64 -4.10 28.58
CA ASN A 153 0.08 -4.99 29.60
C ASN A 153 0.67 -4.73 30.99
N ALA A 154 1.91 -4.28 31.09
CA ALA A 154 2.58 -3.88 32.32
C ALA A 154 2.22 -2.46 32.77
N GLN A 155 1.11 -1.88 32.30
CA GLN A 155 0.65 -0.52 32.61
C GLN A 155 1.58 0.60 32.06
N ALA A 156 2.31 0.29 31.02
CA ALA A 156 3.17 1.21 30.28
C ALA A 156 4.19 1.96 31.14
N PRO A 157 5.12 1.27 31.84
CA PRO A 157 6.10 1.93 32.72
C PRO A 157 7.07 2.81 31.92
N ALA A 158 7.45 3.96 32.49
CA ALA A 158 8.40 4.88 31.87
C ALA A 158 9.83 4.29 31.78
N GLY A 159 10.28 3.67 32.86
CA GLY A 159 11.70 3.30 33.02
C GLY A 159 12.60 4.49 33.32
N ASP A 160 13.92 4.28 33.22
CA ASP A 160 14.92 5.30 33.43
C ASP A 160 15.08 6.20 32.21
N PRO A 161 14.87 7.52 32.30
CA PRO A 161 15.08 8.45 31.19
C PRO A 161 16.50 8.45 30.61
N HIS A 162 17.52 8.08 31.41
CA HIS A 162 18.90 7.98 30.93
C HIS A 162 19.14 6.79 29.97
N ALA A 163 18.21 5.84 29.94
CA ALA A 163 18.24 4.74 28.97
C ALA A 163 17.64 5.12 27.59
N ALA A 164 17.16 6.35 27.44
CA ALA A 164 16.60 6.82 26.16
C ALA A 164 17.66 6.89 25.06
N PRO A 165 17.36 6.44 23.84
CA PRO A 165 18.20 6.70 22.70
C PRO A 165 18.25 8.21 22.40
N PRO A 166 19.27 8.70 21.68
CA PRO A 166 19.29 10.08 21.21
C PRO A 166 18.01 10.44 20.46
N PRO A 167 17.44 11.65 20.65
CA PRO A 167 16.28 12.07 19.92
C PRO A 167 16.53 12.02 18.41
N ARG A 168 15.60 11.42 17.66
CA ARG A 168 15.67 11.44 16.20
C ARG A 168 15.30 12.84 15.71
N ARG A 169 16.17 13.41 14.88
CA ARG A 169 15.91 14.70 14.22
C ARG A 169 15.12 14.43 12.96
N TRP A 170 14.01 15.09 12.82
CA TRP A 170 13.17 15.07 11.62
C TRP A 170 13.43 16.34 10.81
N PRO A 171 13.50 16.25 9.48
CA PRO A 171 13.56 17.46 8.66
C PRO A 171 12.35 18.35 8.90
N GLU A 172 12.56 19.65 8.94
CA GLU A 172 11.48 20.62 8.87
C GLU A 172 11.16 20.90 7.40
N GLY A 173 9.91 20.69 6.99
CA GLY A 173 9.49 20.80 5.59
C GLY A 173 9.78 19.53 4.78
N TRP A 174 10.64 19.62 3.78
CA TRP A 174 10.93 18.51 2.85
C TRP A 174 11.70 17.36 3.52
N MET A 175 11.29 16.12 3.21
CA MET A 175 12.04 14.91 3.59
C MET A 175 13.25 14.69 2.68
N ILE A 176 13.16 15.13 1.42
CA ILE A 176 14.33 15.25 0.54
C ILE A 176 15.20 16.44 0.98
N PRO A 177 16.48 16.53 0.60
CA PRO A 177 17.29 17.74 0.78
C PRO A 177 16.58 18.98 0.21
N GLN A 178 17.14 20.18 0.47
CA GLN A 178 16.58 21.42 -0.08
C GLN A 178 16.33 21.26 -1.58
N PRO A 179 15.08 21.38 -2.07
CA PRO A 179 14.77 21.24 -3.48
C PRO A 179 15.45 22.29 -4.36
N ASP A 180 15.91 21.88 -5.53
CA ASP A 180 16.41 22.79 -6.58
C ASP A 180 15.26 23.57 -7.22
N ALA A 181 14.06 22.97 -7.27
CA ALA A 181 12.84 23.59 -7.76
C ALA A 181 11.62 23.17 -6.93
N ILE A 182 10.68 24.10 -6.78
CA ILE A 182 9.37 23.83 -6.16
C ILE A 182 8.30 24.26 -7.16
N VAL A 183 7.46 23.29 -7.58
CA VAL A 183 6.29 23.54 -8.41
C VAL A 183 5.05 23.42 -7.52
N ARG A 184 4.27 24.49 -7.42
CA ARG A 184 3.13 24.60 -6.53
C ARG A 184 1.85 24.81 -7.31
N MET A 185 0.78 24.14 -6.92
CA MET A 185 -0.57 24.41 -7.41
C MET A 185 -0.87 25.92 -7.19
N PRO A 186 -1.18 26.71 -8.25
CA PRO A 186 -1.35 28.15 -8.10
C PRO A 186 -2.64 28.52 -7.37
N LYS A 187 -3.64 27.66 -7.36
CA LYS A 187 -4.91 27.89 -6.67
C LYS A 187 -5.17 26.81 -5.61
N PRO A 188 -5.73 27.21 -4.46
CA PRO A 188 -6.19 26.22 -3.49
C PRO A 188 -7.46 25.53 -3.99
N VAL A 189 -7.56 24.23 -3.75
CA VAL A 189 -8.76 23.42 -3.94
C VAL A 189 -9.60 23.47 -2.69
N ALA A 190 -10.88 23.86 -2.80
CA ALA A 190 -11.82 23.85 -1.69
C ALA A 190 -12.32 22.43 -1.43
N LEU A 191 -12.20 21.94 -0.21
CA LEU A 191 -12.58 20.60 0.22
C LEU A 191 -13.78 20.68 1.16
N PRO A 192 -14.93 20.04 0.83
CA PRO A 192 -16.11 20.03 1.68
C PRO A 192 -15.87 19.19 2.95
N ALA A 193 -16.69 19.45 3.99
CA ALA A 193 -16.65 18.69 5.23
C ALA A 193 -17.10 17.24 5.06
N HIS A 194 -18.01 16.96 4.14
CA HIS A 194 -18.65 15.67 3.93
C HIS A 194 -18.96 15.44 2.46
N GLY A 195 -19.15 14.17 2.08
CA GLY A 195 -19.51 13.75 0.73
C GLY A 195 -18.29 13.29 -0.07
N ASP A 196 -18.59 12.74 -1.23
CA ASP A 196 -17.57 12.31 -2.18
C ASP A 196 -16.98 13.53 -2.89
N ILE A 197 -15.70 13.46 -3.20
CA ILE A 197 -14.96 14.51 -3.91
C ILE A 197 -14.41 13.89 -5.19
N ASP A 198 -14.84 14.46 -6.33
CA ASP A 198 -14.36 14.03 -7.63
C ASP A 198 -12.85 14.24 -7.78
N TYR A 199 -12.19 13.42 -8.61
CA TYR A 199 -10.80 13.67 -8.98
C TYR A 199 -10.62 15.09 -9.50
N THR A 200 -9.69 15.80 -8.88
CA THR A 200 -9.36 17.18 -9.22
C THR A 200 -8.04 17.23 -9.96
N TYR A 201 -8.00 17.92 -11.06
CA TYR A 201 -6.81 18.12 -11.89
C TYR A 201 -6.38 19.59 -11.83
N GLU A 202 -5.08 19.83 -11.88
CA GLU A 202 -4.52 21.16 -12.07
C GLU A 202 -3.27 21.08 -12.93
N ILE A 203 -3.25 21.86 -14.03
CA ILE A 203 -2.12 21.95 -14.94
C ILE A 203 -1.25 23.12 -14.51
N VAL A 204 -0.02 22.83 -14.15
CA VAL A 204 0.93 23.82 -13.57
C VAL A 204 2.19 23.91 -14.44
N PRO A 205 2.43 25.04 -15.10
CA PRO A 205 3.68 25.24 -15.83
C PRO A 205 4.91 25.10 -14.93
N THR A 206 5.92 24.34 -15.37
CA THR A 206 7.18 24.18 -14.62
C THR A 206 8.05 25.41 -14.70
N GLY A 207 7.97 26.18 -15.78
CA GLY A 207 8.88 27.28 -16.08
C GLY A 207 10.29 26.82 -16.50
N PHE A 208 10.51 25.52 -16.74
CA PHE A 208 11.82 25.01 -17.13
C PHE A 208 12.13 25.39 -18.58
N THR A 209 13.23 26.12 -18.76
CA THR A 209 13.71 26.58 -20.08
C THR A 209 14.66 25.59 -20.76
N GLU A 210 15.06 24.55 -20.05
CA GLU A 210 15.91 23.46 -20.53
C GLU A 210 15.44 22.11 -19.99
N ASP A 211 15.81 21.02 -20.65
CA ASP A 211 15.51 19.65 -20.22
C ASP A 211 16.07 19.37 -18.84
N LYS A 212 15.26 18.72 -17.99
CA LYS A 212 15.66 18.40 -16.62
C LYS A 212 15.61 16.90 -16.36
N TRP A 213 16.61 16.41 -15.67
CA TRP A 213 16.67 15.06 -15.12
C TRP A 213 16.40 15.13 -13.62
N VAL A 214 15.29 14.51 -13.19
CA VAL A 214 14.81 14.53 -11.79
C VAL A 214 15.30 13.27 -11.08
N ARG A 215 16.17 13.46 -10.09
CA ARG A 215 16.72 12.40 -9.25
C ARG A 215 15.81 12.13 -8.03
N MET A 216 15.30 13.20 -7.40
CA MET A 216 14.41 13.08 -6.25
C MET A 216 13.18 13.93 -6.47
N SER A 217 12.05 13.47 -5.95
CA SER A 217 10.80 14.22 -5.92
C SER A 217 9.97 13.89 -4.68
N GLU A 218 9.33 14.90 -4.15
CA GLU A 218 8.43 14.77 -3.00
C GLU A 218 7.24 15.70 -3.18
N ILE A 219 6.02 15.18 -2.97
CA ILE A 219 4.84 16.03 -2.89
C ILE A 219 4.54 16.36 -1.43
N GLN A 220 4.17 17.60 -1.17
CA GLN A 220 3.72 18.09 0.13
C GLN A 220 2.32 18.66 -0.01
N PRO A 221 1.28 17.88 0.35
CA PRO A 221 -0.04 18.43 0.54
C PRO A 221 -0.08 19.43 1.69
N SER A 222 -0.79 20.55 1.51
CA SER A 222 -1.03 21.48 2.61
C SER A 222 -2.10 20.92 3.58
N SER A 223 -2.96 20.02 3.09
CA SER A 223 -3.97 19.31 3.88
C SER A 223 -3.74 17.78 3.80
N ARG A 224 -2.67 17.30 4.47
CA ARG A 224 -2.23 15.89 4.39
C ARG A 224 -3.33 14.89 4.73
N ALA A 225 -4.19 15.21 5.70
CA ALA A 225 -5.28 14.33 6.11
C ALA A 225 -6.34 14.14 5.02
N ASN A 226 -6.51 15.11 4.13
CA ASN A 226 -7.54 15.08 3.09
C ASN A 226 -7.03 14.53 1.75
N VAL A 227 -5.70 14.45 1.52
CA VAL A 227 -5.14 13.90 0.29
C VAL A 227 -5.00 12.39 0.42
N HIS A 228 -5.91 11.66 -0.26
CA HIS A 228 -5.90 10.20 -0.26
C HIS A 228 -4.79 9.64 -1.16
N HIS A 229 -4.63 10.18 -2.36
CA HIS A 229 -3.46 9.97 -3.22
C HIS A 229 -3.34 11.08 -4.26
N ALA A 230 -2.16 11.17 -4.85
CA ALA A 230 -1.88 12.06 -5.96
C ALA A 230 -1.00 11.37 -7.00
N VAL A 231 -1.27 11.66 -8.27
CA VAL A 231 -0.40 11.31 -9.38
C VAL A 231 0.01 12.60 -10.09
N VAL A 232 1.31 12.80 -10.25
CA VAL A 232 1.84 13.97 -10.95
C VAL A 232 2.42 13.52 -12.27
N TYR A 233 1.80 13.98 -13.35
CA TYR A 233 2.21 13.67 -14.72
C TYR A 233 3.07 14.78 -15.30
N VAL A 234 3.97 14.41 -16.23
CA VAL A 234 4.70 15.34 -17.08
C VAL A 234 3.93 15.51 -18.38
N ARG A 235 3.45 16.72 -18.65
CA ARG A 235 2.83 17.10 -19.91
C ARG A 235 3.87 17.84 -20.76
N PRO A 236 4.44 17.21 -21.81
CA PRO A 236 5.41 17.87 -22.68
C PRO A 236 4.82 19.06 -23.40
N PRO A 237 5.63 20.03 -23.86
CA PRO A 237 5.14 21.12 -24.69
C PRO A 237 4.50 20.57 -25.98
N ASN A 238 3.44 21.20 -26.43
CA ASN A 238 2.63 20.81 -27.61
C ASN A 238 1.93 19.42 -27.47
N SER A 239 1.77 18.91 -26.25
CA SER A 239 0.96 17.72 -26.00
C SER A 239 -0.50 17.97 -26.39
N ASN A 240 -1.13 16.98 -27.03
CA ASN A 240 -2.56 16.99 -27.29
C ASN A 240 -3.37 16.61 -26.05
N TRP A 241 -2.74 15.99 -25.06
CA TRP A 241 -3.41 15.59 -23.81
C TRP A 241 -3.81 16.80 -22.99
N LEU A 242 -5.08 16.87 -22.60
CA LEU A 242 -5.69 18.00 -21.87
C LEU A 242 -5.47 19.36 -22.60
N ARG A 243 -5.56 19.35 -23.94
CA ARG A 243 -5.23 20.52 -24.76
C ARG A 243 -6.13 21.71 -24.49
N HIS A 244 -7.40 21.47 -24.19
CA HIS A 244 -8.41 22.49 -23.98
C HIS A 244 -8.72 22.73 -22.49
N ALA A 245 -8.10 21.96 -21.61
CA ALA A 245 -8.27 22.11 -20.18
C ALA A 245 -7.61 23.41 -19.66
N PRO A 246 -8.17 24.03 -18.62
CA PRO A 246 -7.64 25.30 -18.10
C PRO A 246 -6.29 25.09 -17.41
N ILE A 247 -5.36 26.06 -17.58
CA ILE A 247 -4.05 26.06 -16.94
C ILE A 247 -4.11 26.92 -15.67
N GLY A 248 -3.54 26.41 -14.56
CA GLY A 248 -3.38 27.13 -13.32
C GLY A 248 -4.66 27.34 -12.52
N VAL A 249 -5.70 26.54 -12.80
CA VAL A 249 -6.91 26.49 -12.00
C VAL A 249 -7.38 25.04 -11.87
N PRO A 250 -7.89 24.65 -10.69
CA PRO A 250 -8.43 23.30 -10.48
C PRO A 250 -9.66 23.05 -11.39
N PHE A 251 -9.78 21.83 -11.90
CA PHE A 251 -10.93 21.35 -12.65
C PHE A 251 -11.18 19.86 -12.40
N THR A 252 -12.40 19.40 -12.68
CA THR A 252 -12.81 17.99 -12.56
C THR A 252 -13.13 17.42 -13.94
N GLY A 253 -13.41 16.13 -14.04
CA GLY A 253 -13.88 15.51 -15.27
C GLY A 253 -15.19 16.13 -15.78
N ALA A 254 -16.04 16.64 -14.89
CA ALA A 254 -17.29 17.31 -15.24
C ALA A 254 -17.06 18.68 -15.90
N ASP A 255 -15.97 19.36 -15.58
CA ASP A 255 -15.62 20.67 -16.14
C ASP A 255 -15.02 20.57 -17.55
N MET A 256 -14.61 19.37 -17.97
CA MET A 256 -14.06 19.13 -19.31
C MET A 256 -15.17 19.19 -20.34
N THR A 257 -15.11 20.16 -21.23
CA THR A 257 -16.10 20.33 -22.33
C THR A 257 -15.77 19.48 -23.54
N ASP A 258 -14.50 19.19 -23.77
CA ASP A 258 -14.01 18.39 -24.88
C ASP A 258 -14.06 16.90 -24.55
N GLN A 259 -14.67 16.10 -25.44
CA GLN A 259 -14.77 14.65 -25.25
C GLN A 259 -13.39 13.99 -25.30
N GLN A 260 -12.47 14.47 -26.14
CA GLN A 260 -11.13 13.93 -26.25
C GLN A 260 -10.35 14.13 -24.95
N ASP A 261 -10.43 15.32 -24.33
CA ASP A 261 -9.79 15.57 -23.03
C ASP A 261 -10.32 14.64 -21.93
N ARG A 262 -11.62 14.30 -21.96
CA ARG A 262 -12.22 13.30 -21.03
C ARG A 262 -11.71 11.88 -21.25
N GLU A 263 -11.57 11.49 -22.52
CA GLU A 263 -11.05 10.15 -22.88
C GLU A 263 -9.55 10.06 -22.57
N ASP A 264 -8.80 11.13 -22.81
CA ASP A 264 -7.36 11.20 -22.59
C ASP A 264 -6.97 11.07 -21.11
N THR A 265 -7.83 11.47 -20.16
CA THR A 265 -7.57 11.26 -18.72
C THR A 265 -7.57 9.79 -18.33
N ARG A 266 -8.30 8.95 -19.05
CA ARG A 266 -8.43 7.51 -18.76
C ARG A 266 -7.21 6.72 -19.23
N PHE A 267 -6.56 7.15 -20.31
CA PHE A 267 -5.53 6.36 -21.01
C PHE A 267 -4.30 7.17 -21.38
N THR A 268 -3.92 8.14 -20.54
CA THR A 268 -2.75 8.95 -20.85
C THR A 268 -1.48 8.13 -20.96
N GLN A 269 -0.71 8.38 -22.02
CA GLN A 269 0.67 7.89 -22.18
C GLN A 269 1.70 8.85 -21.57
N ALA A 270 1.26 9.91 -20.91
CA ALA A 270 2.14 10.87 -20.26
C ALA A 270 3.04 10.17 -19.24
N ASP A 271 4.27 10.64 -19.12
CA ASP A 271 5.19 10.17 -18.09
C ASP A 271 4.67 10.56 -16.71
N ILE A 272 4.78 9.66 -15.76
CA ILE A 272 4.46 9.92 -14.35
C ILE A 272 5.75 10.34 -13.66
N LEU A 273 5.74 11.58 -13.12
CA LEU A 273 6.86 12.08 -12.33
C LEU A 273 6.87 11.50 -10.93
N LEU A 274 5.68 11.40 -10.30
CA LEU A 274 5.53 10.98 -8.92
C LEU A 274 4.15 10.38 -8.69
N VAL A 275 4.09 9.34 -7.86
CA VAL A 275 2.86 8.83 -7.25
C VAL A 275 2.98 8.96 -5.73
N TYR A 276 1.93 9.47 -5.08
CA TYR A 276 1.88 9.68 -3.64
C TYR A 276 0.64 9.04 -3.04
N ALA A 277 0.82 8.41 -1.91
CA ALA A 277 -0.24 8.11 -0.94
C ALA A 277 0.30 8.35 0.49
N PRO A 278 -0.56 8.53 1.49
CA PRO A 278 -0.14 8.64 2.88
C PRO A 278 0.78 7.49 3.28
N GLY A 279 1.91 7.81 3.93
CA GLY A 279 2.93 6.83 4.30
C GLY A 279 3.97 6.51 3.21
N SER A 280 3.79 7.00 1.97
CA SER A 280 4.80 6.86 0.92
C SER A 280 6.05 7.68 1.24
N SER A 281 7.22 7.08 1.00
CA SER A 281 8.49 7.81 1.04
C SER A 281 8.67 8.64 -0.24
N PRO A 282 9.39 9.77 -0.19
CA PRO A 282 9.77 10.51 -1.39
C PRO A 282 10.49 9.63 -2.42
N ASP A 283 10.36 9.96 -3.70
CA ASP A 283 11.17 9.33 -4.73
C ASP A 283 12.62 9.73 -4.59
N ASN A 284 13.50 8.72 -4.62
CA ASN A 284 14.95 8.89 -4.60
C ASN A 284 15.55 7.77 -5.46
N TRP A 285 15.87 8.11 -6.70
CA TRP A 285 16.38 7.14 -7.65
C TRP A 285 17.87 6.86 -7.38
N PRO A 286 18.33 5.61 -7.62
CA PRO A 286 19.75 5.27 -7.52
C PRO A 286 20.64 6.17 -8.37
N ASP A 287 21.92 6.26 -8.02
CA ASP A 287 22.89 7.04 -8.79
C ASP A 287 22.93 6.56 -10.25
N GLY A 288 22.98 7.52 -11.18
CA GLY A 288 22.92 7.26 -12.61
C GLY A 288 21.52 7.01 -13.17
N MET A 289 20.45 7.11 -12.34
CA MET A 289 19.05 6.98 -12.73
C MET A 289 18.28 8.26 -12.46
N ALA A 290 17.39 8.67 -13.37
CA ALA A 290 16.53 9.84 -13.19
C ALA A 290 15.30 9.78 -14.09
N LYS A 291 14.24 10.50 -13.71
CA LYS A 291 13.08 10.78 -14.56
C LYS A 291 13.34 12.01 -15.41
N PHE A 292 12.75 12.06 -16.59
CA PHE A 292 12.98 13.12 -17.57
C PHE A 292 11.81 14.09 -17.65
N VAL A 293 12.09 15.38 -17.61
CA VAL A 293 11.13 16.47 -17.80
C VAL A 293 11.63 17.38 -18.91
N PRO A 294 11.00 17.34 -20.10
CA PRO A 294 11.40 18.21 -21.22
C PRO A 294 11.24 19.70 -20.89
N ALA A 295 12.06 20.54 -21.51
CA ALA A 295 11.92 22.00 -21.45
C ALA A 295 10.51 22.43 -21.86
N GLY A 296 9.94 23.41 -21.16
CA GLY A 296 8.58 23.94 -21.45
C GLY A 296 7.44 22.99 -21.07
N SER A 297 7.70 21.91 -20.33
CA SER A 297 6.65 21.00 -19.83
C SER A 297 5.83 21.66 -18.72
N ASP A 298 4.58 21.21 -18.63
CA ASP A 298 3.73 21.41 -17.46
C ASP A 298 3.75 20.15 -16.58
N LEU A 299 3.44 20.30 -15.28
CA LEU A 299 3.02 19.19 -14.43
C LEU A 299 1.50 19.17 -14.33
N VAL A 300 0.90 17.99 -14.43
CA VAL A 300 -0.51 17.79 -14.20
C VAL A 300 -0.67 17.07 -12.87
N PHE A 301 -1.19 17.78 -11.88
CA PHE A 301 -1.56 17.22 -10.59
C PHE A 301 -2.93 16.57 -10.72
N GLN A 302 -3.01 15.26 -10.56
CA GLN A 302 -4.26 14.54 -10.39
C GLN A 302 -4.40 14.19 -8.91
N MET A 303 -5.37 14.82 -8.26
CA MET A 303 -5.55 14.76 -6.81
C MET A 303 -6.84 14.00 -6.49
N HIS A 304 -6.73 13.01 -5.60
CA HIS A 304 -7.88 12.37 -4.99
C HIS A 304 -7.97 12.80 -3.52
N TYR A 305 -9.12 13.39 -3.16
CA TYR A 305 -9.36 13.92 -1.84
C TYR A 305 -10.44 13.13 -1.09
N MET A 306 -10.36 13.14 0.23
CA MET A 306 -11.38 12.61 1.13
C MET A 306 -11.84 13.69 2.12
N ALA A 307 -13.14 13.73 2.40
CA ALA A 307 -13.71 14.63 3.40
C ALA A 307 -13.50 14.06 4.81
N HIS A 308 -13.07 14.92 5.76
CA HIS A 308 -12.77 14.51 7.13
C HIS A 308 -13.53 15.30 8.19
N GLY A 309 -14.81 15.66 7.93
CA GLY A 309 -15.70 16.26 8.91
C GLY A 309 -15.62 17.79 9.04
N HIS A 310 -14.67 18.46 8.40
CA HIS A 310 -14.59 19.92 8.33
C HIS A 310 -14.14 20.38 6.94
N ALA A 311 -14.74 21.49 6.50
CA ALA A 311 -14.33 22.12 5.27
C ALA A 311 -12.93 22.71 5.43
N THR A 312 -12.09 22.53 4.41
CA THR A 312 -10.72 23.04 4.38
C THR A 312 -10.29 23.35 2.95
N THR A 313 -9.03 23.65 2.74
CA THR A 313 -8.45 23.80 1.40
C THR A 313 -7.14 23.02 1.32
N ASP A 314 -6.80 22.54 0.14
CA ASP A 314 -5.47 22.02 -0.16
C ASP A 314 -4.80 22.82 -1.28
N GLN A 315 -3.51 23.04 -1.15
CA GLN A 315 -2.64 23.64 -2.15
C GLN A 315 -1.30 22.91 -2.13
N SER A 316 -1.27 21.76 -2.77
CA SER A 316 -0.10 20.88 -2.82
C SER A 316 1.07 21.50 -3.57
N SER A 317 2.28 21.08 -3.19
CA SER A 317 3.54 21.47 -3.86
C SER A 317 4.38 20.21 -4.08
N ILE A 318 5.19 20.21 -5.15
CA ILE A 318 6.21 19.20 -5.40
C ILE A 318 7.59 19.83 -5.32
N GLY A 319 8.46 19.27 -4.48
CA GLY A 319 9.89 19.59 -4.42
C GLY A 319 10.65 18.63 -5.34
N ILE A 320 11.60 19.17 -6.07
CA ILE A 320 12.36 18.45 -7.10
C ILE A 320 13.84 18.68 -6.88
N ILE A 321 14.64 17.61 -6.91
CA ILE A 321 16.09 17.66 -6.97
C ILE A 321 16.54 17.09 -8.31
N PHE A 322 17.35 17.86 -9.03
CA PHE A 322 17.88 17.47 -10.31
C PHE A 322 19.09 16.53 -10.15
N ALA A 323 19.32 15.69 -11.15
CA ALA A 323 20.55 14.93 -11.26
C ALA A 323 21.73 15.89 -11.56
N ALA A 324 22.83 15.75 -10.83
CA ALA A 324 24.02 16.60 -11.01
C ALA A 324 24.69 16.39 -12.36
N ASN A 325 24.53 15.19 -12.95
CA ASN A 325 25.06 14.81 -14.26
C ASN A 325 23.98 14.11 -15.07
N PRO A 326 24.05 14.08 -16.41
CA PRO A 326 23.16 13.30 -17.24
C PRO A 326 23.16 11.83 -16.77
N PRO A 327 21.97 11.22 -16.53
CA PRO A 327 21.90 9.85 -16.06
C PRO A 327 22.26 8.86 -17.16
N GLN A 328 22.70 7.68 -16.76
CA GLN A 328 22.93 6.56 -17.67
C GLN A 328 21.62 5.87 -18.05
N GLN A 329 20.65 5.92 -17.16
CA GLN A 329 19.34 5.29 -17.31
C GLN A 329 18.19 6.26 -16.98
N ARG A 330 17.15 6.20 -17.80
CA ARG A 330 15.89 6.90 -17.58
C ARG A 330 14.95 6.02 -16.77
N VAL A 331 14.33 6.57 -15.75
CA VAL A 331 13.25 5.92 -15.01
C VAL A 331 11.91 6.26 -15.66
N LEU A 332 11.13 5.22 -15.95
CA LEU A 332 9.77 5.31 -16.48
C LEU A 332 8.81 4.63 -15.49
N THR A 333 7.67 5.24 -15.25
CA THR A 333 6.53 4.56 -14.59
C THR A 333 5.63 4.00 -15.67
N LEU A 334 5.50 2.67 -15.67
CA LEU A 334 4.67 1.90 -16.58
C LEU A 334 3.47 1.33 -15.83
N GLN A 335 2.50 0.79 -16.58
CA GLN A 335 1.30 0.19 -15.98
C GLN A 335 0.83 -1.05 -16.74
N LEU A 336 0.35 -2.02 -15.99
CA LEU A 336 -0.46 -3.13 -16.47
C LEU A 336 -1.91 -2.85 -16.07
N THR A 337 -2.79 -2.68 -17.04
CA THR A 337 -4.17 -2.25 -16.82
C THR A 337 -5.14 -3.18 -17.52
N ASN A 338 -6.20 -3.59 -16.84
CA ASN A 338 -7.37 -4.24 -17.45
C ASN A 338 -8.60 -3.38 -17.15
N ASP A 339 -9.21 -2.84 -18.18
CA ASP A 339 -10.40 -1.96 -18.13
C ASP A 339 -11.70 -2.66 -18.58
N ARG A 340 -11.65 -3.98 -18.86
CA ARG A 340 -12.74 -4.73 -19.51
C ARG A 340 -13.35 -5.80 -18.61
N PHE A 341 -13.42 -5.57 -17.32
CA PHE A 341 -14.02 -6.51 -16.38
C PHE A 341 -15.40 -6.07 -15.91
N VAL A 342 -16.16 -7.04 -15.41
CA VAL A 342 -17.42 -6.82 -14.70
C VAL A 342 -17.41 -7.71 -13.47
N ILE A 343 -17.38 -7.12 -12.30
CA ILE A 343 -17.43 -7.83 -11.02
C ILE A 343 -18.90 -8.12 -10.70
N PRO A 344 -19.34 -9.39 -10.63
CA PRO A 344 -20.73 -9.72 -10.34
C PRO A 344 -21.15 -9.28 -8.92
N PRO A 345 -22.47 -9.10 -8.68
CA PRO A 345 -22.99 -8.86 -7.35
C PRO A 345 -22.68 -10.02 -6.39
N GLY A 346 -22.37 -9.72 -5.13
CA GLY A 346 -22.25 -10.67 -4.05
C GLY A 346 -21.03 -11.60 -4.08
N VAL A 347 -20.16 -11.51 -5.09
CA VAL A 347 -18.96 -12.34 -5.18
C VAL A 347 -17.89 -11.83 -4.20
N ASP A 348 -17.21 -12.73 -3.49
CA ASP A 348 -16.24 -12.41 -2.44
C ASP A 348 -14.77 -12.58 -2.87
N ASP A 349 -14.51 -13.12 -4.08
CA ASP A 349 -13.15 -13.32 -4.60
C ASP A 349 -13.10 -13.32 -6.15
N TYR A 350 -13.45 -12.21 -6.77
CA TYR A 350 -13.44 -12.08 -8.23
C TYR A 350 -12.03 -11.75 -8.73
N ARG A 351 -11.51 -12.59 -9.65
CA ARG A 351 -10.16 -12.45 -10.24
C ARG A 351 -10.20 -11.67 -11.54
N VAL A 352 -9.31 -10.68 -11.66
CA VAL A 352 -9.00 -9.96 -12.89
C VAL A 352 -7.51 -10.02 -13.12
N GLU A 353 -7.08 -10.24 -14.36
CA GLU A 353 -5.66 -10.35 -14.70
C GLU A 353 -5.32 -9.63 -15.99
N VAL A 354 -4.06 -9.28 -16.13
CA VAL A 354 -3.47 -8.72 -17.34
C VAL A 354 -1.99 -9.07 -17.37
N HIS A 355 -1.45 -9.27 -18.56
CA HIS A 355 -0.03 -9.49 -18.76
C HIS A 355 0.49 -8.75 -19.98
N GLY A 356 1.79 -8.46 -20.00
CA GLY A 356 2.47 -7.79 -21.09
C GLY A 356 3.96 -8.17 -21.15
N SER A 357 4.52 -8.12 -22.34
CA SER A 357 5.94 -8.40 -22.55
C SER A 357 6.77 -7.13 -22.55
N LEU A 358 7.90 -7.14 -21.85
CA LEU A 358 8.89 -6.08 -21.89
C LEU A 358 9.56 -6.05 -23.27
N PRO A 359 9.51 -4.93 -24.00
CA PRO A 359 10.07 -4.88 -25.35
C PRO A 359 11.61 -4.69 -25.36
N ASN A 360 12.20 -4.27 -24.27
CA ASN A 360 13.63 -3.99 -24.11
C ASN A 360 14.16 -4.55 -22.79
N ASP A 361 15.48 -4.70 -22.68
CA ASP A 361 16.15 -4.95 -21.42
C ASP A 361 15.82 -3.83 -20.42
N THR A 362 15.48 -4.21 -19.22
CA THR A 362 14.86 -3.34 -18.22
C THR A 362 15.40 -3.67 -16.84
N VAL A 363 15.49 -2.69 -15.98
CA VAL A 363 15.73 -2.89 -14.55
C VAL A 363 14.47 -2.48 -13.78
N LEU A 364 13.80 -3.44 -13.17
CA LEU A 364 12.62 -3.20 -12.36
C LEU A 364 13.02 -2.64 -10.99
N LEU A 365 12.35 -1.57 -10.54
CA LEU A 365 12.71 -0.81 -9.34
C LEU A 365 11.65 -0.87 -8.25
N SER A 366 10.37 -0.76 -8.62
CA SER A 366 9.27 -0.65 -7.64
C SER A 366 7.92 -1.05 -8.23
N PHE A 367 6.92 -1.19 -7.35
CA PHE A 367 5.52 -1.45 -7.69
C PHE A 367 4.62 -0.48 -6.94
N PHE A 368 3.46 -0.19 -7.55
CA PHE A 368 2.39 0.57 -6.92
C PHE A 368 1.04 0.02 -7.41
N PRO A 369 0.43 -0.92 -6.66
CA PRO A 369 -0.89 -1.46 -7.00
C PRO A 369 -1.98 -0.44 -6.72
N HIS A 370 -2.95 -0.32 -7.63
CA HIS A 370 -4.09 0.56 -7.49
C HIS A 370 -5.40 -0.16 -7.83
N MET A 371 -6.32 -0.12 -6.88
CA MET A 371 -7.72 -0.55 -6.97
C MET A 371 -8.58 0.41 -6.14
N HIS A 372 -9.91 0.22 -6.17
CA HIS A 372 -10.84 0.98 -5.33
C HIS A 372 -11.34 0.17 -4.12
N LEU A 373 -12.54 0.49 -3.61
CA LEU A 373 -13.08 0.01 -2.34
C LEU A 373 -13.26 -1.52 -2.24
N ARG A 374 -13.40 -2.21 -3.38
CA ARG A 374 -13.58 -3.67 -3.39
C ARG A 374 -12.27 -4.43 -3.58
N GLY A 375 -11.16 -3.71 -3.73
CA GLY A 375 -9.84 -4.32 -3.83
C GLY A 375 -9.52 -5.15 -2.59
N LYS A 376 -9.16 -6.43 -2.80
CA LYS A 376 -8.85 -7.40 -1.75
C LYS A 376 -7.40 -7.83 -1.78
N ARG A 377 -6.85 -8.10 -2.97
CA ARG A 377 -5.47 -8.57 -3.17
C ARG A 377 -4.95 -8.11 -4.50
N PHE A 378 -3.65 -7.79 -4.55
CA PHE A 378 -2.94 -7.52 -5.79
C PHE A 378 -1.63 -8.30 -5.85
N GLU A 379 -1.28 -8.83 -7.03
CA GLU A 379 -0.06 -9.60 -7.24
C GLU A 379 0.64 -9.14 -8.52
N TYR A 380 1.97 -9.11 -8.48
CA TYR A 380 2.83 -8.99 -9.67
C TYR A 380 3.70 -10.23 -9.77
N ASN A 381 3.74 -10.80 -10.98
CA ASN A 381 4.45 -12.02 -11.26
C ASN A 381 5.29 -11.87 -12.54
N ILE A 382 6.38 -12.66 -12.64
CA ILE A 382 6.96 -13.02 -13.93
C ILE A 382 6.25 -14.28 -14.40
N LEU A 383 5.65 -14.23 -15.59
CA LEU A 383 5.04 -15.39 -16.21
C LEU A 383 6.07 -16.12 -17.06
N ARG A 384 6.42 -17.34 -16.67
CA ARG A 384 7.40 -18.17 -17.38
C ARG A 384 6.78 -18.81 -18.64
N PRO A 385 7.59 -19.27 -19.62
CA PRO A 385 7.08 -19.92 -20.84
C PRO A 385 6.20 -21.14 -20.57
N ASP A 386 6.43 -21.88 -19.49
CA ASP A 386 5.63 -23.00 -19.03
C ASP A 386 4.33 -22.60 -18.32
N LYS A 387 4.02 -21.29 -18.31
CA LYS A 387 2.88 -20.66 -17.63
C LYS A 387 2.94 -20.72 -16.09
N THR A 388 4.05 -21.08 -15.50
CA THR A 388 4.24 -20.91 -14.06
C THR A 388 4.48 -19.43 -13.74
N ALA A 389 3.86 -18.97 -12.65
CA ALA A 389 4.01 -17.60 -12.16
C ALA A 389 5.06 -17.55 -11.06
N GLU A 390 6.07 -16.71 -11.22
CA GLU A 390 7.05 -16.39 -10.20
C GLU A 390 6.65 -15.07 -9.52
N PRO A 391 6.24 -15.09 -8.25
CA PRO A 391 5.74 -13.89 -7.59
C PRO A 391 6.87 -12.91 -7.27
N LEU A 392 6.65 -11.65 -7.61
CA LEU A 392 7.53 -10.52 -7.30
C LEU A 392 7.00 -9.71 -6.11
N LEU A 393 5.68 -9.53 -6.06
CA LEU A 393 4.96 -8.85 -4.97
C LEU A 393 3.58 -9.48 -4.83
N ARG A 394 3.15 -9.67 -3.60
CA ARG A 394 1.78 -10.02 -3.25
C ARG A 394 1.33 -9.13 -2.11
N VAL A 395 0.19 -8.45 -2.28
CA VAL A 395 -0.33 -7.46 -1.34
C VAL A 395 -1.74 -7.84 -0.90
N ASN A 396 -1.99 -7.90 0.41
CA ASN A 396 -3.34 -7.82 0.95
C ASN A 396 -3.76 -6.36 0.85
N TYR A 397 -4.50 -6.04 -0.23
CA TYR A 397 -4.76 -4.66 -0.59
C TYR A 397 -5.64 -3.94 0.45
N ASN A 398 -5.28 -2.69 0.73
CA ASN A 398 -6.06 -1.81 1.58
C ASN A 398 -6.24 -0.46 0.85
N PHE A 399 -7.49 -0.12 0.53
CA PHE A 399 -7.81 1.10 -0.21
C PHE A 399 -7.26 2.36 0.46
N TYR A 400 -7.27 2.44 1.78
CA TYR A 400 -6.80 3.61 2.53
C TYR A 400 -5.29 3.78 2.57
N TRP A 401 -4.53 2.74 2.15
CA TRP A 401 -3.07 2.70 2.19
C TRP A 401 -2.52 2.17 0.87
N GLN A 402 -2.53 3.02 -0.13
CA GLN A 402 -2.03 2.65 -1.46
C GLN A 402 -0.51 2.88 -1.54
N LEU A 403 0.24 1.92 -1.04
CA LEU A 403 1.69 2.06 -0.84
C LEU A 403 2.49 1.71 -2.10
N SER A 404 3.65 2.38 -2.23
CA SER A 404 4.71 1.95 -3.14
C SER A 404 5.58 0.89 -2.45
N TYR A 405 6.02 -0.10 -3.23
CA TYR A 405 6.88 -1.21 -2.78
C TYR A 405 8.18 -1.16 -3.59
N ARG A 406 9.25 -0.65 -2.98
CA ARG A 406 10.57 -0.49 -3.64
C ARG A 406 11.41 -1.72 -3.42
N LEU A 407 11.87 -2.35 -4.49
CA LEU A 407 12.76 -3.51 -4.39
C LEU A 407 14.02 -3.16 -3.59
N ALA A 408 14.42 -4.05 -2.68
CA ALA A 408 15.66 -3.90 -1.92
C ALA A 408 16.90 -3.94 -2.84
N GLN A 409 16.78 -4.68 -3.94
CA GLN A 409 17.77 -4.72 -5.03
C GLN A 409 17.02 -4.55 -6.35
N PRO A 410 17.46 -3.62 -7.22
CA PRO A 410 16.95 -3.52 -8.59
C PRO A 410 17.05 -4.86 -9.31
N LEU A 411 15.98 -5.26 -10.02
CA LEU A 411 15.89 -6.57 -10.68
C LEU A 411 16.05 -6.42 -12.19
N PRO A 412 17.17 -6.88 -12.79
CA PRO A 412 17.33 -6.92 -14.24
C PRO A 412 16.37 -7.91 -14.88
N LEU A 413 15.65 -7.47 -15.89
CA LEU A 413 14.71 -8.26 -16.67
C LEU A 413 15.05 -8.13 -18.16
N PRO A 414 15.35 -9.23 -18.86
CA PRO A 414 15.67 -9.19 -20.29
C PRO A 414 14.42 -8.87 -21.12
N ALA A 415 14.64 -8.35 -22.33
CA ALA A 415 13.59 -8.19 -23.33
C ALA A 415 12.85 -9.53 -23.55
N GLY A 416 11.53 -9.44 -23.73
CA GLY A 416 10.65 -10.61 -23.84
C GLY A 416 10.16 -11.18 -22.51
N THR A 417 10.65 -10.70 -21.35
CA THR A 417 10.09 -11.06 -20.05
C THR A 417 8.61 -10.67 -20.01
N VAL A 418 7.75 -11.60 -19.61
CA VAL A 418 6.32 -11.36 -19.45
C VAL A 418 6.02 -11.05 -18.00
N LEU A 419 5.50 -9.85 -17.75
CA LEU A 419 4.97 -9.46 -16.45
C LEU A 419 3.45 -9.70 -16.43
N GLU A 420 2.95 -10.23 -15.31
CA GLU A 420 1.53 -10.42 -15.04
C GLU A 420 1.14 -9.60 -13.81
N ALA A 421 0.00 -8.96 -13.86
CA ALA A 421 -0.68 -8.38 -12.71
C ALA A 421 -2.00 -9.11 -12.48
N VAL A 422 -2.29 -9.44 -11.23
CA VAL A 422 -3.54 -10.12 -10.82
C VAL A 422 -4.18 -9.35 -9.69
N ALA A 423 -5.41 -8.90 -9.90
CA ALA A 423 -6.24 -8.26 -8.89
C ALA A 423 -7.35 -9.21 -8.43
N ARG A 424 -7.72 -9.14 -7.16
CA ARG A 424 -8.87 -9.83 -6.59
C ARG A 424 -9.77 -8.85 -5.86
N TYR A 425 -11.08 -9.01 -6.05
CA TYR A 425 -12.10 -8.10 -5.54
C TYR A 425 -13.11 -8.83 -4.67
N ASP A 426 -13.57 -8.15 -3.63
CA ASP A 426 -14.67 -8.58 -2.77
C ASP A 426 -15.87 -7.62 -2.94
N ASN A 427 -16.84 -8.01 -3.78
CA ASN A 427 -18.11 -7.31 -3.99
C ASN A 427 -19.23 -7.91 -3.13
N SER A 428 -18.90 -8.60 -2.05
CA SER A 428 -19.87 -9.21 -1.15
C SER A 428 -20.28 -8.27 -0.02
N LYS A 429 -21.32 -8.66 0.71
CA LYS A 429 -21.76 -8.00 1.94
C LYS A 429 -20.76 -8.08 3.10
N ASN A 430 -19.76 -8.95 3.00
CA ASN A 430 -18.74 -9.13 4.04
C ASN A 430 -17.62 -8.08 3.93
N ASN A 431 -17.48 -7.40 2.78
CA ASN A 431 -16.59 -6.27 2.64
C ASN A 431 -17.23 -5.02 3.28
N PRO A 432 -16.70 -4.50 4.41
CA PRO A 432 -17.27 -3.37 5.11
C PRO A 432 -17.19 -2.04 4.33
N HIS A 433 -16.36 -2.00 3.30
CA HIS A 433 -16.13 -0.82 2.46
C HIS A 433 -16.94 -0.85 1.16
N ASN A 434 -17.64 -1.96 0.87
CA ASN A 434 -18.44 -2.08 -0.34
C ASN A 434 -19.72 -1.24 -0.23
N PRO A 435 -19.91 -0.20 -1.07
CA PRO A 435 -21.08 0.67 -0.95
C PRO A 435 -22.40 -0.03 -1.32
N ASP A 436 -22.37 -0.99 -2.27
CA ASP A 436 -23.53 -1.77 -2.66
C ASP A 436 -23.13 -3.16 -3.18
N PRO A 437 -23.32 -4.24 -2.40
CA PRO A 437 -23.04 -5.60 -2.84
C PRO A 437 -24.08 -6.18 -3.81
N GLY A 438 -25.18 -5.46 -4.06
CA GLY A 438 -26.27 -5.90 -4.95
C GLY A 438 -26.07 -5.52 -6.40
N VAL A 439 -25.08 -4.72 -6.74
CA VAL A 439 -24.83 -4.23 -8.10
C VAL A 439 -23.58 -4.86 -8.72
N ALA A 440 -23.61 -5.00 -10.04
CA ALA A 440 -22.42 -5.33 -10.81
C ALA A 440 -21.54 -4.09 -10.99
N VAL A 441 -20.22 -4.25 -10.82
CA VAL A 441 -19.25 -3.15 -10.85
C VAL A 441 -18.34 -3.28 -12.06
N ARG A 442 -18.07 -2.14 -12.71
CA ARG A 442 -17.23 -2.04 -13.90
C ARG A 442 -16.07 -1.10 -13.65
N TRP A 443 -15.18 -1.03 -14.63
CA TRP A 443 -14.16 0.02 -14.69
C TRP A 443 -14.80 1.41 -14.67
N GLY A 444 -14.25 2.28 -13.87
CA GLY A 444 -14.62 3.69 -13.79
C GLY A 444 -13.71 4.46 -12.84
N ASP A 445 -13.76 5.79 -12.99
CA ASP A 445 -12.84 6.70 -12.27
C ASP A 445 -13.30 6.99 -10.83
N GLN A 446 -14.57 6.72 -10.52
CA GLN A 446 -15.11 7.05 -9.20
C GLN A 446 -14.78 5.97 -8.17
N THR A 447 -14.66 6.35 -6.92
CA THR A 447 -14.34 5.43 -5.81
C THR A 447 -15.31 4.26 -5.67
N TYR A 448 -16.58 4.46 -6.05
CA TYR A 448 -17.61 3.42 -6.06
C TYR A 448 -17.61 2.52 -7.31
N ASP A 449 -16.91 2.90 -8.37
CA ASP A 449 -16.53 2.02 -9.47
C ASP A 449 -15.33 1.16 -9.07
N GLU A 450 -14.66 0.52 -10.01
CA GLU A 450 -13.41 -0.19 -9.74
C GLU A 450 -12.36 0.05 -10.81
N MET A 451 -11.10 -0.01 -10.40
CA MET A 451 -9.93 0.00 -11.27
C MET A 451 -9.05 -1.21 -11.03
N MET A 452 -8.35 -1.65 -12.06
CA MET A 452 -7.23 -2.59 -11.99
C MET A 452 -6.03 -1.96 -12.67
N VAL A 453 -5.13 -1.35 -11.89
CA VAL A 453 -3.91 -0.75 -12.41
C VAL A 453 -2.72 -1.20 -11.60
N GLY A 454 -1.83 -1.93 -12.23
CA GLY A 454 -0.53 -2.30 -11.67
C GLY A 454 0.56 -1.34 -12.17
N PHE A 455 0.82 -0.25 -11.45
CA PHE A 455 1.95 0.63 -11.76
C PHE A 455 3.25 -0.02 -11.32
N PHE A 456 4.32 0.23 -12.05
CA PHE A 456 5.68 -0.19 -11.70
C PHE A 456 6.72 0.73 -12.34
N ASP A 457 7.82 0.95 -11.62
CA ASP A 457 8.92 1.77 -12.11
C ASP A 457 10.03 0.89 -12.68
N VAL A 458 10.54 1.33 -13.80
CA VAL A 458 11.64 0.66 -14.51
C VAL A 458 12.74 1.65 -14.91
N ALA A 459 13.98 1.22 -14.85
CA ALA A 459 15.08 1.94 -15.45
C ALA A 459 15.45 1.29 -16.80
N VAL A 460 15.61 2.14 -17.81
CA VAL A 460 15.96 1.79 -19.19
C VAL A 460 17.08 2.69 -19.69
N ARG A 461 17.60 2.45 -20.89
CA ARG A 461 18.57 3.37 -21.50
C ARG A 461 18.01 4.79 -21.51
N ALA A 462 18.86 5.78 -21.27
CA ALA A 462 18.43 7.18 -21.13
C ALA A 462 17.82 7.78 -22.43
N ASP A 463 18.16 7.21 -23.59
CA ASP A 463 17.66 7.64 -24.91
C ASP A 463 16.29 7.02 -25.28
N LEU A 464 15.75 6.12 -24.46
CA LEU A 464 14.42 5.55 -24.64
C LEU A 464 13.36 6.40 -23.92
N ASP A 465 12.26 6.67 -24.59
CA ASP A 465 11.10 7.30 -24.02
C ASP A 465 9.91 6.33 -23.91
N LYS A 466 8.87 6.73 -23.19
CA LYS A 466 7.71 5.88 -22.92
C LYS A 466 6.98 5.43 -24.19
N PRO A 467 6.73 6.28 -25.22
CA PRO A 467 6.15 5.85 -26.47
C PRO A 467 6.96 4.76 -27.20
N HIS A 468 8.27 4.77 -27.11
CA HIS A 468 9.15 3.76 -27.70
C HIS A 468 9.38 2.54 -26.80
N TYR A 469 9.00 2.65 -25.53
CA TYR A 469 9.14 1.57 -24.55
C TYR A 469 7.79 0.96 -24.14
N PHE A 470 6.83 0.95 -24.95
CA PHE A 470 5.48 0.55 -24.56
C PHE A 470 5.37 -0.97 -24.29
N ILE A 471 4.75 -1.34 -23.16
CA ILE A 471 4.33 -2.72 -22.89
C ILE A 471 3.02 -2.97 -23.63
N ARG A 472 3.04 -3.88 -24.59
CA ARG A 472 1.81 -4.33 -25.26
C ARG A 472 1.05 -5.26 -24.33
N THR A 473 -0.05 -4.79 -23.76
CA THR A 473 -0.96 -5.62 -22.99
C THR A 473 -1.76 -6.50 -23.96
N THR A 474 -1.70 -7.82 -23.76
CA THR A 474 -2.61 -8.76 -24.41
C THR A 474 -3.67 -9.10 -23.38
N ASN A 475 -4.84 -8.47 -23.47
CA ASN A 475 -6.00 -8.91 -22.70
C ASN A 475 -6.47 -10.23 -23.30
N PRO A 476 -6.52 -11.34 -22.56
CA PRO A 476 -7.15 -12.55 -23.05
C PRO A 476 -8.64 -12.26 -23.34
N PRO A 477 -9.21 -12.84 -24.40
CA PRO A 477 -10.64 -12.68 -24.65
C PRO A 477 -11.40 -13.21 -23.44
N GLN A 478 -12.24 -12.36 -22.85
CA GLN A 478 -13.13 -12.79 -21.77
C GLN A 478 -13.99 -13.94 -22.31
N GLN A 479 -13.83 -15.13 -21.75
CA GLN A 479 -14.77 -16.21 -21.95
C GLN A 479 -16.09 -15.75 -21.34
N GLN A 480 -17.02 -15.33 -22.21
CA GLN A 480 -18.43 -15.22 -21.85
C GLN A 480 -18.89 -16.62 -21.42
N ARG A 481 -19.10 -16.79 -20.12
CA ARG A 481 -19.87 -17.91 -19.57
C ARG A 481 -21.18 -17.39 -19.00
#